data_53e5c594b9bbca3293f9e77c88c80807
#
_entry.id   53e5c594b9bbca3293f9e77c88c80807
#
_cell.length_a   1.000
_cell.length_b   1.000
_cell.length_c   1.000
_cell.angle_alpha   90.00
_cell.angle_beta   90.00
_cell.angle_gamma   90.00
#
_symmetry.space_group_name_H-M   'P 1'
#
loop_
_entity.id
_entity.type
_entity.pdbx_description
1 polymer ?
#
loop_
_entity_poly.entity_id
_entity_poly.type
_entity_poly.pdbx_seq_one_letter_code
_entity_poly.pdbx_strand_id
1 'polypeptide(L)'
;MRRIAAIGRIGAITLMLMTLSAMAMAQLHPSEAQQQVAPEIADSLRFGHYADVSLTDSWSQRAFQRYLDILDPQRAYLLKRDVNEFRDSLSNRIDDALYDGDLEPAFALYERYQERLEARLEWILAKLDDGLDYRYDTDQRLALDRKDAPWAEKQDALDELWNK
;
A
#
# COMPACT_ATOMS: atom_id res chain seq x y z
N MET A 1 25.44 44.76 25.70
CA MET A 1 25.67 44.11 24.40
C MET A 1 25.55 42.56 24.41
N ARG A 2 24.95 41.90 25.45
CA ARG A 2 24.87 40.42 25.54
C ARG A 2 23.49 39.83 25.18
N ARG A 3 22.48 40.65 24.92
CA ARG A 3 21.09 40.15 24.64
C ARG A 3 20.75 39.91 23.15
N ILE A 4 21.54 40.47 22.22
CA ILE A 4 21.26 40.34 20.76
C ILE A 4 21.79 39.01 20.21
N ALA A 5 22.82 38.38 20.84
CA ALA A 5 23.36 37.11 20.37
C ALA A 5 22.49 35.87 20.68
N ALA A 6 21.53 35.98 21.61
CA ALA A 6 20.65 34.87 21.98
C ALA A 6 19.47 34.69 21.01
N ILE A 7 18.97 35.79 20.44
CA ILE A 7 17.81 35.79 19.49
C ILE A 7 18.23 35.15 18.16
N GLY A 8 19.46 35.40 17.70
CA GLY A 8 19.96 34.82 16.45
C GLY A 8 20.17 33.30 16.52
N ARG A 9 20.49 32.76 17.69
CA ARG A 9 20.66 31.30 17.87
C ARG A 9 19.35 30.52 17.93
N ILE A 10 18.30 31.12 18.49
CA ILE A 10 16.98 30.51 18.55
C ILE A 10 16.36 30.49 17.15
N GLY A 11 16.50 31.57 16.39
CA GLY A 11 16.03 31.64 15.00
C GLY A 11 16.69 30.64 14.06
N ALA A 12 18.00 30.41 14.22
CA ALA A 12 18.76 29.44 13.42
C ALA A 12 18.38 27.99 13.76
N ILE A 13 18.11 27.67 15.02
CA ILE A 13 17.68 26.33 15.46
C ILE A 13 16.23 26.06 14.98
N THR A 14 15.35 27.04 15.03
CA THR A 14 13.97 26.91 14.55
C THR A 14 13.91 26.73 13.03
N LEU A 15 14.77 27.43 12.28
CA LEU A 15 14.88 27.26 10.83
C LEU A 15 15.47 25.89 10.46
N MET A 16 16.43 25.37 11.21
CA MET A 16 17.03 24.04 10.99
C MET A 16 16.06 22.91 11.34
N LEU A 17 15.18 23.08 12.34
CA LEU A 17 14.14 22.12 12.67
C LEU A 17 13.00 22.11 11.62
N MET A 18 12.70 23.24 10.99
CA MET A 18 11.70 23.29 9.90
C MET A 18 12.19 22.63 8.60
N THR A 19 13.49 22.60 8.34
CA THR A 19 14.04 21.93 7.15
C THR A 19 14.13 20.40 7.30
N LEU A 20 14.09 19.87 8.53
CA LEU A 20 14.10 18.43 8.78
C LEU A 20 12.69 17.79 8.58
N SER A 21 11.63 18.59 8.61
CA SER A 21 10.26 18.09 8.44
C SER A 21 9.83 17.89 6.97
N ALA A 22 10.67 18.26 6.02
CA ALA A 22 10.47 18.04 4.59
C ALA A 22 11.26 16.82 4.08
N MET A 23 11.37 15.75 4.87
CA MET A 23 11.59 14.44 4.27
C MET A 23 10.30 14.07 3.55
N ALA A 24 10.17 14.60 2.33
CA ALA A 24 9.20 14.12 1.37
C ALA A 24 9.27 12.60 1.38
N MET A 25 8.15 11.94 1.63
CA MET A 25 8.04 10.52 1.35
C MET A 25 8.52 10.35 -0.09
N ALA A 26 9.68 9.73 -0.27
CA ALA A 26 10.18 9.45 -1.59
C ALA A 26 9.16 8.48 -2.19
N GLN A 27 8.45 8.91 -3.24
CA GLN A 27 7.59 8.01 -3.99
C GLN A 27 8.40 6.77 -4.36
N LEU A 28 7.83 5.63 -4.10
CA LEU A 28 8.48 4.36 -4.37
C LEU A 28 8.37 4.06 -5.87
N HIS A 29 9.45 4.26 -6.59
CA HIS A 29 9.54 3.94 -8.01
C HIS A 29 10.38 2.69 -8.25
N PRO A 30 10.07 1.90 -9.28
CA PRO A 30 10.93 0.81 -9.70
C PRO A 30 12.31 1.35 -10.12
N SER A 31 13.37 0.71 -9.67
CA SER A 31 14.73 1.04 -10.09
C SER A 31 14.95 0.63 -11.57
N GLU A 32 15.90 1.28 -12.24
CA GLU A 32 16.28 0.90 -13.62
C GLU A 32 16.67 -0.59 -13.71
N ALA A 33 17.35 -1.13 -12.71
CA ALA A 33 17.71 -2.54 -12.66
C ALA A 33 16.48 -3.46 -12.60
N GLN A 34 15.44 -3.10 -11.84
CA GLN A 34 14.19 -3.86 -11.78
C GLN A 34 13.45 -3.82 -13.13
N GLN A 35 13.38 -2.66 -13.76
CA GLN A 35 12.77 -2.51 -15.08
C GLN A 35 13.50 -3.31 -16.16
N GLN A 36 14.84 -3.35 -16.11
CA GLN A 36 15.65 -4.13 -17.05
C GLN A 36 15.52 -5.64 -16.86
N VAL A 37 15.36 -6.10 -15.63
CA VAL A 37 15.23 -7.54 -15.30
C VAL A 37 13.81 -8.07 -15.56
N ALA A 38 12.79 -7.23 -15.57
CA ALA A 38 11.40 -7.68 -15.73
C ALA A 38 11.16 -8.47 -17.04
N PRO A 39 11.64 -8.06 -18.22
CA PRO A 39 11.54 -8.85 -19.44
C PRO A 39 12.26 -10.21 -19.35
N GLU A 40 13.41 -10.27 -18.68
CA GLU A 40 14.15 -11.54 -18.48
C GLU A 40 13.35 -12.51 -17.59
N ILE A 41 12.62 -11.98 -16.60
CA ILE A 41 11.71 -12.79 -15.79
C ILE A 41 10.55 -13.30 -16.63
N ALA A 42 9.95 -12.47 -17.49
CA ALA A 42 8.88 -12.88 -18.40
C ALA A 42 9.33 -14.01 -19.33
N ASP A 43 10.52 -13.89 -19.94
CA ASP A 43 11.12 -14.93 -20.78
C ASP A 43 11.42 -16.20 -19.99
N SER A 44 11.93 -16.08 -18.77
CA SER A 44 12.20 -17.23 -17.91
C SER A 44 10.92 -17.98 -17.53
N LEU A 45 9.83 -17.28 -17.27
CA LEU A 45 8.52 -17.88 -17.02
C LEU A 45 7.98 -18.61 -18.24
N ARG A 46 8.18 -18.04 -19.44
CA ARG A 46 7.67 -18.59 -20.71
C ARG A 46 8.47 -19.78 -21.19
N PHE A 47 9.79 -19.71 -21.11
CA PHE A 47 10.68 -20.70 -21.77
C PHE A 47 11.45 -21.57 -20.78
N GLY A 48 11.64 -21.13 -19.55
CA GLY A 48 12.45 -21.82 -18.52
C GLY A 48 11.65 -22.52 -17.43
N HIS A 49 10.35 -22.26 -17.34
CA HIS A 49 9.52 -22.88 -16.30
C HIS A 49 9.12 -24.30 -16.70
N TYR A 50 9.14 -25.24 -15.74
CA TYR A 50 8.80 -26.66 -15.99
C TYR A 50 7.33 -26.86 -16.41
N ALA A 51 6.43 -25.98 -16.00
CA ALA A 51 5.06 -25.93 -16.49
C ALA A 51 4.97 -24.97 -17.67
N ASP A 52 4.14 -25.29 -18.66
CA ASP A 52 3.86 -24.40 -19.77
C ASP A 52 3.08 -23.18 -19.31
N VAL A 53 3.78 -22.06 -19.10
CA VAL A 53 3.22 -20.81 -18.65
C VAL A 53 3.01 -19.88 -19.83
N SER A 54 1.76 -19.66 -20.18
CA SER A 54 1.39 -18.64 -21.16
C SER A 54 1.08 -17.32 -20.44
N LEU A 55 1.89 -16.28 -20.67
CA LEU A 55 1.63 -14.92 -20.21
C LEU A 55 0.54 -14.32 -21.10
N THR A 56 -0.64 -14.15 -20.53
CA THR A 56 -1.87 -13.69 -21.21
C THR A 56 -2.70 -12.88 -20.23
N ASP A 57 -3.75 -12.18 -20.69
CA ASP A 57 -4.71 -11.47 -19.83
C ASP A 57 -5.22 -12.35 -18.68
N SER A 58 -5.52 -13.62 -18.95
CA SER A 58 -5.99 -14.54 -17.91
C SER A 58 -4.92 -14.86 -16.87
N TRP A 59 -3.65 -14.89 -17.27
CA TRP A 59 -2.52 -14.99 -16.34
C TRP A 59 -2.39 -13.68 -15.54
N SER A 60 -2.47 -12.53 -16.20
CA SER A 60 -2.43 -11.21 -15.57
C SER A 60 -3.52 -11.04 -14.52
N GLN A 61 -4.75 -11.48 -14.80
CA GLN A 61 -5.85 -11.45 -13.82
C GLN A 61 -5.54 -12.27 -12.57
N ARG A 62 -4.96 -13.47 -12.72
CA ARG A 62 -4.56 -14.29 -11.58
C ARG A 62 -3.39 -13.66 -10.81
N ALA A 63 -2.40 -13.10 -11.52
CA ALA A 63 -1.29 -12.38 -10.92
C ALA A 63 -1.75 -11.16 -10.12
N PHE A 64 -2.67 -10.37 -10.69
CA PHE A 64 -3.30 -9.23 -10.01
C PHE A 64 -4.02 -9.65 -8.73
N GLN A 65 -4.86 -10.69 -8.83
CA GLN A 65 -5.57 -11.21 -7.65
C GLN A 65 -4.58 -11.70 -6.58
N ARG A 66 -3.53 -12.41 -7.01
CA ARG A 66 -2.49 -12.89 -6.09
C ARG A 66 -1.74 -11.75 -5.42
N TYR A 67 -1.49 -10.66 -6.15
CA TYR A 67 -0.84 -9.47 -5.60
C TYR A 67 -1.71 -8.79 -4.53
N LEU A 68 -3.01 -8.63 -4.78
CA LEU A 68 -3.95 -8.14 -3.76
C LEU A 68 -3.99 -9.04 -2.52
N ASP A 69 -3.99 -10.37 -2.71
CA ASP A 69 -4.02 -11.33 -1.59
C ASP A 69 -2.72 -11.31 -0.77
N ILE A 70 -1.60 -10.89 -1.36
CA ILE A 70 -0.32 -10.69 -0.65
C ILE A 70 -0.34 -9.36 0.12
N LEU A 71 -0.83 -8.28 -0.48
CA LEU A 71 -0.84 -6.96 0.15
C LEU A 71 -1.87 -6.88 1.29
N ASP A 72 -3.09 -7.33 1.04
CA ASP A 72 -4.20 -7.22 2.01
C ASP A 72 -5.00 -8.53 2.10
N PRO A 73 -4.40 -9.60 2.67
CA PRO A 73 -5.02 -10.93 2.74
C PRO A 73 -6.32 -10.98 3.54
N GLN A 74 -6.51 -10.04 4.46
CA GLN A 74 -7.69 -9.97 5.32
C GLN A 74 -8.71 -8.92 4.86
N ARG A 75 -8.45 -8.23 3.75
CA ARG A 75 -9.33 -7.17 3.23
C ARG A 75 -9.64 -6.11 4.28
N ALA A 76 -8.59 -5.66 4.97
CA ALA A 76 -8.68 -4.81 6.15
C ALA A 76 -8.10 -3.40 5.94
N TYR A 77 -7.45 -3.14 4.82
CA TYR A 77 -6.79 -1.86 4.52
C TYR A 77 -7.33 -1.18 3.27
N LEU A 78 -7.35 -1.90 2.13
CA LEU A 78 -7.82 -1.35 0.86
C LEU A 78 -9.34 -1.19 0.83
N LEU A 79 -9.81 -0.16 0.13
CA LEU A 79 -11.22 0.02 -0.19
C LEU A 79 -11.54 -0.60 -1.56
N LYS A 80 -12.80 -0.96 -1.76
CA LYS A 80 -13.29 -1.48 -3.06
C LYS A 80 -12.96 -0.54 -4.22
N ARG A 81 -13.04 0.77 -4.01
CA ARG A 81 -12.68 1.77 -5.03
C ARG A 81 -11.21 1.69 -5.43
N ASP A 82 -10.29 1.48 -4.46
CA ASP A 82 -8.86 1.35 -4.74
C ASP A 82 -8.61 0.10 -5.60
N VAL A 83 -9.21 -1.03 -5.21
CA VAL A 83 -9.11 -2.29 -5.95
C VAL A 83 -9.68 -2.18 -7.36
N ASN A 84 -10.81 -1.49 -7.54
CA ASN A 84 -11.42 -1.32 -8.86
C ASN A 84 -10.56 -0.43 -9.77
N GLU A 85 -10.02 0.68 -9.26
CA GLU A 85 -9.12 1.57 -9.99
C GLU A 85 -7.92 0.79 -10.58
N PHE A 86 -7.26 -0.02 -9.76
CA PHE A 86 -6.12 -0.83 -10.20
C PHE A 86 -6.53 -2.05 -11.04
N ARG A 87 -7.72 -2.59 -10.83
CA ARG A 87 -8.25 -3.66 -11.70
C ARG A 87 -8.41 -3.16 -13.12
N ASP A 88 -8.98 -1.99 -13.31
CA ASP A 88 -9.24 -1.42 -14.63
C ASP A 88 -7.94 -1.07 -15.38
N SER A 89 -6.90 -0.67 -14.64
CA SER A 89 -5.62 -0.25 -15.23
C SER A 89 -4.58 -1.38 -15.36
N LEU A 90 -4.60 -2.38 -14.48
CA LEU A 90 -3.51 -3.34 -14.35
C LEU A 90 -3.92 -4.81 -14.58
N SER A 91 -5.18 -5.22 -14.30
CA SER A 91 -5.50 -6.65 -14.23
C SER A 91 -5.29 -7.44 -15.53
N ASN A 92 -5.40 -6.79 -16.69
CA ASN A 92 -5.19 -7.43 -18.00
C ASN A 92 -3.85 -7.04 -18.65
N ARG A 93 -2.95 -6.39 -17.93
CA ARG A 93 -1.76 -5.78 -18.51
C ARG A 93 -0.46 -6.15 -17.80
N ILE A 94 -0.49 -7.04 -16.82
CA ILE A 94 0.72 -7.42 -16.06
C ILE A 94 1.71 -8.15 -16.97
N ASP A 95 1.24 -8.99 -17.89
CA ASP A 95 2.07 -9.67 -18.87
C ASP A 95 2.75 -8.67 -19.82
N ASP A 96 2.01 -7.72 -20.36
CA ASP A 96 2.56 -6.64 -21.19
C ASP A 96 3.57 -5.79 -20.39
N ALA A 97 3.20 -5.39 -19.19
CA ALA A 97 4.03 -4.58 -18.30
C ALA A 97 5.38 -5.28 -17.96
N LEU A 98 5.36 -6.60 -17.77
CA LEU A 98 6.58 -7.38 -17.55
C LEU A 98 7.48 -7.37 -18.79
N TYR A 99 6.92 -7.54 -20.00
CA TYR A 99 7.69 -7.49 -21.25
C TYR A 99 8.26 -6.10 -21.56
N ASP A 100 7.49 -5.05 -21.23
CA ASP A 100 7.90 -3.66 -21.44
C ASP A 100 8.84 -3.13 -20.35
N GLY A 101 8.98 -3.85 -19.22
CA GLY A 101 9.69 -3.37 -18.03
C GLY A 101 8.95 -2.25 -17.31
N ASP A 102 7.65 -2.05 -17.58
CA ASP A 102 6.81 -1.03 -16.95
C ASP A 102 6.24 -1.55 -15.63
N LEU A 103 7.00 -1.39 -14.55
CA LEU A 103 6.60 -1.80 -13.21
C LEU A 103 5.85 -0.70 -12.42
N GLU A 104 5.74 0.53 -12.96
CA GLU A 104 5.10 1.67 -12.28
C GLU A 104 3.69 1.36 -11.78
N PRO A 105 2.78 0.71 -12.54
CA PRO A 105 1.44 0.44 -12.05
C PRO A 105 1.40 -0.51 -10.83
N ALA A 106 2.35 -1.45 -10.75
CA ALA A 106 2.45 -2.35 -9.59
C ALA A 106 2.97 -1.61 -8.37
N PHE A 107 3.94 -0.70 -8.54
CA PHE A 107 4.45 0.16 -7.48
C PHE A 107 3.37 1.15 -7.00
N ALA A 108 2.59 1.73 -7.89
CA ALA A 108 1.47 2.61 -7.53
C ALA A 108 0.39 1.90 -6.67
N LEU A 109 0.10 0.63 -6.96
CA LEU A 109 -0.79 -0.17 -6.10
C LEU A 109 -0.19 -0.40 -4.70
N TYR A 110 1.11 -0.69 -4.64
CA TYR A 110 1.81 -0.83 -3.36
C TYR A 110 1.83 0.47 -2.56
N GLU A 111 2.09 1.60 -3.20
CA GLU A 111 2.04 2.92 -2.59
C GLU A 111 0.64 3.23 -2.03
N ARG A 112 -0.42 2.95 -2.79
CA ARG A 112 -1.79 3.06 -2.30
C ARG A 112 -2.04 2.20 -1.05
N TYR A 113 -1.52 0.98 -1.04
CA TYR A 113 -1.61 0.12 0.14
C TYR A 113 -0.87 0.73 1.34
N GLN A 114 0.34 1.28 1.14
CA GLN A 114 1.09 1.96 2.21
C GLN A 114 0.32 3.17 2.76
N GLU A 115 -0.24 4.03 1.90
CA GLU A 115 -1.08 5.15 2.33
C GLU A 115 -2.24 4.69 3.22
N ARG A 116 -2.90 3.59 2.84
CA ARG A 116 -4.00 3.01 3.62
C ARG A 116 -3.53 2.44 4.95
N LEU A 117 -2.39 1.77 4.96
CA LEU A 117 -1.77 1.23 6.16
C LEU A 117 -1.37 2.35 7.14
N GLU A 118 -0.70 3.40 6.66
CA GLU A 118 -0.29 4.54 7.47
C GLU A 118 -1.50 5.26 8.07
N ALA A 119 -2.50 5.59 7.25
CA ALA A 119 -3.74 6.18 7.73
C ALA A 119 -4.43 5.30 8.80
N ARG A 120 -4.36 3.98 8.66
CA ARG A 120 -4.90 3.04 9.65
C ARG A 120 -4.10 3.05 10.96
N LEU A 121 -2.77 3.09 10.86
CA LEU A 121 -1.89 3.17 12.05
C LEU A 121 -2.11 4.49 12.80
N GLU A 122 -2.21 5.60 12.11
CA GLU A 122 -2.54 6.90 12.72
C GLU A 122 -3.90 6.87 13.43
N TRP A 123 -4.91 6.28 12.79
CA TRP A 123 -6.24 6.12 13.39
C TRP A 123 -6.19 5.27 14.67
N ILE A 124 -5.42 4.16 14.67
CA ILE A 124 -5.24 3.31 15.85
C ILE A 124 -4.55 4.09 16.98
N LEU A 125 -3.47 4.81 16.66
CA LEU A 125 -2.73 5.61 17.65
C LEU A 125 -3.63 6.68 18.28
N ALA A 126 -4.42 7.40 17.48
CA ALA A 126 -5.37 8.38 17.99
C ALA A 126 -6.41 7.74 18.92
N LYS A 127 -6.92 6.55 18.57
CA LYS A 127 -7.84 5.80 19.43
C LYS A 127 -7.22 5.37 20.75
N LEU A 128 -5.95 4.99 20.73
CA LEU A 128 -5.21 4.61 21.95
C LEU A 128 -4.99 5.82 22.88
N ASP A 129 -4.68 6.98 22.31
CA ASP A 129 -4.47 8.22 23.06
C ASP A 129 -5.78 8.73 23.70
N ASP A 130 -6.92 8.57 23.02
CA ASP A 130 -8.24 8.92 23.55
C ASP A 130 -8.72 7.99 24.67
N GLY A 131 -8.04 6.86 24.88
CA GLY A 131 -8.42 5.82 25.83
C GLY A 131 -9.45 4.86 25.23
N LEU A 132 -9.14 3.57 25.30
CA LEU A 132 -10.01 2.52 24.78
C LEU A 132 -11.05 2.12 25.84
N ASP A 133 -12.31 2.45 25.63
CA ASP A 133 -13.45 1.93 26.41
C ASP A 133 -14.06 0.74 25.66
N TYR A 134 -13.40 -0.42 25.74
CA TYR A 134 -13.93 -1.65 25.15
C TYR A 134 -14.96 -2.30 26.07
N ARG A 135 -16.15 -2.49 25.55
CA ARG A 135 -17.19 -3.31 26.18
C ARG A 135 -17.14 -4.71 25.61
N TYR A 136 -16.79 -5.68 26.45
CA TYR A 136 -16.73 -7.11 26.09
C TYR A 136 -18.05 -7.86 26.32
N ASP A 137 -19.13 -7.14 26.57
CA ASP A 137 -20.48 -7.64 26.86
C ASP A 137 -21.42 -7.57 25.65
N THR A 138 -20.86 -7.40 24.45
CA THR A 138 -21.61 -7.29 23.20
C THR A 138 -21.60 -8.62 22.43
N ASP A 139 -22.66 -8.88 21.66
CA ASP A 139 -22.76 -10.03 20.73
C ASP A 139 -22.00 -9.82 19.42
N GLN A 140 -21.04 -8.88 19.40
CA GLN A 140 -20.25 -8.60 18.20
C GLN A 140 -19.37 -9.80 17.83
N ARG A 141 -19.29 -10.08 16.54
CA ARG A 141 -18.48 -11.18 15.99
C ARG A 141 -17.50 -10.65 14.96
N LEU A 142 -16.24 -11.05 15.08
CA LEU A 142 -15.20 -10.80 14.08
C LEU A 142 -14.90 -12.12 13.37
N ALA A 143 -15.02 -12.13 12.04
CA ALA A 143 -14.52 -13.23 11.23
C ALA A 143 -12.99 -13.14 11.17
N LEU A 144 -12.29 -14.17 11.62
CA LEU A 144 -10.82 -14.21 11.63
C LEU A 144 -10.24 -14.53 10.25
N ASP A 145 -10.93 -15.34 9.45
CA ASP A 145 -10.57 -15.60 8.04
C ASP A 145 -11.46 -14.71 7.14
N ARG A 146 -10.85 -13.72 6.54
CA ARG A 146 -11.52 -12.73 5.70
C ARG A 146 -11.04 -12.71 4.25
N LYS A 147 -10.23 -13.71 3.84
CA LYS A 147 -9.63 -13.76 2.48
C LYS A 147 -10.67 -13.65 1.36
N ASP A 148 -11.89 -14.17 1.57
CA ASP A 148 -12.99 -14.15 0.62
C ASP A 148 -14.06 -13.09 0.96
N ALA A 149 -13.82 -12.24 1.96
CA ALA A 149 -14.75 -11.17 2.31
C ALA A 149 -14.79 -10.10 1.21
N PRO A 150 -15.89 -9.38 1.02
CA PRO A 150 -15.92 -8.24 0.11
C PRO A 150 -15.02 -7.11 0.63
N TRP A 151 -14.42 -6.36 -0.29
CA TRP A 151 -13.72 -5.13 0.04
C TRP A 151 -14.70 -4.09 0.60
N ALA A 152 -14.29 -3.36 1.62
CA ALA A 152 -15.11 -2.31 2.21
C ALA A 152 -15.39 -1.19 1.19
N GLU A 153 -16.66 -0.79 1.08
CA GLU A 153 -17.09 0.27 0.16
C GLU A 153 -16.60 1.64 0.60
N LYS A 154 -16.52 1.88 1.91
CA LYS A 154 -16.21 3.17 2.53
C LYS A 154 -15.31 3.00 3.74
N GLN A 155 -14.67 4.12 4.12
CA GLN A 155 -13.81 4.19 5.30
C GLN A 155 -14.54 3.76 6.58
N ASP A 156 -15.78 4.22 6.78
CA ASP A 156 -16.58 3.88 7.97
C ASP A 156 -16.73 2.36 8.16
N ALA A 157 -16.90 1.61 7.06
CA ALA A 157 -17.00 0.15 7.13
C ALA A 157 -15.68 -0.53 7.53
N LEU A 158 -14.53 0.06 7.15
CA LEU A 158 -13.23 -0.37 7.67
C LEU A 158 -13.07 -0.02 9.15
N ASP A 159 -13.52 1.17 9.57
CA ASP A 159 -13.44 1.60 10.96
C ASP A 159 -14.31 0.72 11.86
N GLU A 160 -15.50 0.33 11.41
CA GLU A 160 -16.34 -0.65 12.10
C GLU A 160 -15.66 -2.03 12.21
N LEU A 161 -14.96 -2.47 11.15
CA LEU A 161 -14.21 -3.73 11.18
C LEU A 161 -13.10 -3.70 12.22
N TRP A 162 -12.36 -2.60 12.29
CA TRP A 162 -11.23 -2.42 13.22
C TRP A 162 -11.64 -2.09 14.65
N ASN A 163 -12.89 -1.73 14.90
CA ASN A 163 -13.45 -1.54 16.24
C ASN A 163 -13.97 -2.85 16.87
N LYS A 164 -13.94 -3.97 16.17
CA LYS A 164 -14.39 -5.30 16.66
C LYS A 164 -13.25 -6.12 17.19
#